data_0bc1648a2c41668d89ecfc1184efc923
#
_entry.id   0bc1648a2c41668d89ecfc1184efc923
#
_cell.length_a   1.000
_cell.length_b   1.000
_cell.length_c   1.000
_cell.angle_alpha   90.00
_cell.angle_beta   90.00
_cell.angle_gamma   90.00
#
_symmetry.space_group_name_H-M   'P 1'
#
loop_
_entity.id
_entity.type
_entity.pdbx_description
1 polymer ?
#
loop_
_entity_poly.entity_id
_entity_poly.type
_entity_poly.pdbx_seq_one_letter_code
_entity_poly.pdbx_strand_id
1 'polypeptide(L)'
;MRVQVVDPSAYTPPYDHALCAALARAGADVELVTSAFAYGSAPAPDGYRLHELFYRRARGPAGSRVRLATKLLEHIPDMLRYRSVATGADVVHFQWLTVQWLDRYLLPSRPTVLTAHDLLPREPRLAQVRAQRRLYGAVDAVIAHSDYGRRQLVLELGVDPARVRVIHHGAFEYLTRIAEGELPPELGADDPGGPVALFFGLLRPYKGLDVLLEAWRGLGEPGAELWIVGRPRMALEPLRVRLPRGVRWVPRFVSDAELAACFRRAEVVVLPYSSTERFDFSGVLATALAFGKPTVLSDVGGFGEVAATGAARLVPPRDPGPLRAALAELLGDPGLRSQLAEAARAAAAGPYSWDAAARRTLELYRELVG
;
A
#
# COMPACT_ATOMS: atom_id res chain seq x y z
N MET A 1 -15.39 22.56 -5.03
CA MET A 1 -14.49 21.99 -6.05
C MET A 1 -14.95 20.59 -6.36
N ARG A 2 -15.17 20.27 -7.65
CA ARG A 2 -15.57 18.95 -8.15
C ARG A 2 -14.33 18.15 -8.51
N VAL A 3 -14.12 17.03 -7.85
CA VAL A 3 -12.93 16.18 -7.97
C VAL A 3 -13.34 14.81 -8.48
N GLN A 4 -12.67 14.32 -9.51
CA GLN A 4 -12.76 12.91 -9.90
C GLN A 4 -11.48 12.19 -9.52
N VAL A 5 -11.60 11.21 -8.61
CA VAL A 5 -10.55 10.22 -8.31
C VAL A 5 -10.76 9.03 -9.24
N VAL A 6 -9.70 8.61 -9.93
CA VAL A 6 -9.83 7.66 -11.06
C VAL A 6 -8.88 6.48 -10.89
N ASP A 7 -9.43 5.30 -10.71
CA ASP A 7 -8.70 4.03 -10.82
C ASP A 7 -9.39 3.11 -11.84
N PRO A 8 -8.99 3.15 -13.11
CA PRO A 8 -9.65 2.35 -14.14
C PRO A 8 -9.70 0.85 -13.85
N SER A 9 -8.70 0.33 -13.13
CA SER A 9 -8.58 -1.10 -12.88
C SER A 9 -9.09 -1.56 -11.52
N ALA A 10 -9.54 -0.65 -10.66
CA ALA A 10 -9.83 -0.90 -9.24
C ALA A 10 -8.65 -1.64 -8.58
N TYR A 11 -7.45 -1.03 -8.67
CA TYR A 11 -6.22 -1.69 -8.25
C TYR A 11 -6.01 -1.61 -6.75
N THR A 12 -6.39 -0.48 -6.16
CA THR A 12 -6.23 -0.19 -4.72
C THR A 12 -7.51 0.32 -4.05
N PRO A 13 -8.65 -0.40 -4.12
CA PRO A 13 -9.92 0.09 -3.58
C PRO A 13 -9.83 0.62 -2.13
N PRO A 14 -9.12 -0.04 -1.19
CA PRO A 14 -9.01 0.49 0.18
C PRO A 14 -8.40 1.89 0.25
N TYR A 15 -7.41 2.19 -0.59
CA TYR A 15 -6.81 3.53 -0.69
C TYR A 15 -7.78 4.52 -1.32
N ASP A 16 -8.36 4.16 -2.47
CA ASP A 16 -9.21 5.04 -3.27
C ASP A 16 -10.44 5.48 -2.49
N HIS A 17 -11.11 4.52 -1.84
CA HIS A 17 -12.29 4.77 -1.02
C HIS A 17 -11.97 5.64 0.21
N ALA A 18 -10.85 5.37 0.89
CA ALA A 18 -10.44 6.14 2.06
C ALA A 18 -10.06 7.59 1.69
N LEU A 19 -9.34 7.79 0.58
CA LEU A 19 -9.02 9.12 0.06
C LEU A 19 -10.29 9.88 -0.35
N CYS A 20 -11.20 9.25 -1.09
CA CYS A 20 -12.45 9.87 -1.52
C CYS A 20 -13.30 10.31 -0.33
N ALA A 21 -13.46 9.45 0.68
CA ALA A 21 -14.21 9.80 1.90
C ALA A 21 -13.55 10.96 2.65
N ALA A 22 -12.23 10.99 2.76
CA ALA A 22 -11.51 12.08 3.43
C ALA A 22 -11.61 13.41 2.67
N LEU A 23 -11.51 13.39 1.33
CA LEU A 23 -11.69 14.57 0.49
C LEU A 23 -13.13 15.11 0.58
N ALA A 24 -14.13 14.22 0.64
CA ALA A 24 -15.54 14.61 0.81
C ALA A 24 -15.77 15.25 2.20
N ARG A 25 -15.23 14.66 3.27
CA ARG A 25 -15.27 15.28 4.62
C ARG A 25 -14.58 16.65 4.65
N ALA A 26 -13.55 16.84 3.85
CA ALA A 26 -12.85 18.12 3.72
C ALA A 26 -13.56 19.13 2.79
N GLY A 27 -14.79 18.83 2.33
CA GLY A 27 -15.69 19.72 1.61
C GLY A 27 -15.56 19.70 0.07
N ALA A 28 -14.90 18.70 -0.53
CA ALA A 28 -14.91 18.50 -1.97
C ALA A 28 -16.15 17.71 -2.42
N ASP A 29 -16.66 18.02 -3.64
CA ASP A 29 -17.65 17.19 -4.33
C ASP A 29 -16.90 16.09 -5.10
N VAL A 30 -16.85 14.89 -4.54
CA VAL A 30 -15.99 13.81 -5.00
C VAL A 30 -16.77 12.72 -5.74
N GLU A 31 -16.22 12.26 -6.86
CA GLU A 31 -16.66 11.10 -7.60
C GLU A 31 -15.49 10.13 -7.78
N LEU A 32 -15.64 8.88 -7.33
CA LEU A 32 -14.71 7.79 -7.63
C LEU A 32 -15.13 7.14 -8.94
N VAL A 33 -14.31 7.26 -9.99
CA VAL A 33 -14.56 6.65 -11.31
C VAL A 33 -13.65 5.45 -11.49
N THR A 34 -14.22 4.26 -11.53
CA THR A 34 -13.45 3.01 -11.47
C THR A 34 -14.11 1.88 -12.28
N SER A 35 -13.69 0.64 -12.08
CA SER A 35 -14.34 -0.58 -12.54
C SER A 35 -14.84 -1.42 -11.38
N ALA A 36 -15.76 -2.35 -11.63
CA ALA A 36 -16.18 -3.34 -10.64
C ALA A 36 -14.96 -4.11 -10.10
N PHE A 37 -14.82 -4.16 -8.77
CA PHE A 37 -13.74 -4.89 -8.12
C PHE A 37 -13.95 -6.40 -8.24
N ALA A 38 -12.94 -7.11 -8.76
CA ALA A 38 -13.06 -8.52 -9.11
C ALA A 38 -12.51 -9.51 -8.06
N TYR A 39 -11.94 -9.00 -6.96
CA TYR A 39 -11.20 -9.82 -5.99
C TYR A 39 -11.87 -9.87 -4.60
N GLY A 40 -13.11 -9.40 -4.49
CA GLY A 40 -13.85 -9.36 -3.22
C GLY A 40 -14.85 -8.23 -3.20
N SER A 41 -15.23 -7.77 -2.01
CA SER A 41 -16.03 -6.58 -1.81
C SER A 41 -15.14 -5.33 -1.69
N ALA A 42 -15.52 -4.24 -2.37
CA ALA A 42 -14.94 -2.92 -2.11
C ALA A 42 -15.68 -2.26 -0.94
N PRO A 43 -15.05 -1.31 -0.21
CA PRO A 43 -15.74 -0.50 0.78
C PRO A 43 -16.95 0.23 0.17
N ALA A 44 -18.00 0.45 0.96
CA ALA A 44 -19.14 1.25 0.51
C ALA A 44 -18.74 2.75 0.41
N PRO A 45 -19.32 3.51 -0.54
CA PRO A 45 -19.11 4.95 -0.60
C PRO A 45 -19.59 5.65 0.68
N ASP A 46 -18.78 6.59 1.18
CA ASP A 46 -19.06 7.41 2.35
C ASP A 46 -18.82 8.89 2.02
N GLY A 47 -19.90 9.62 1.76
CA GLY A 47 -19.88 11.04 1.42
C GLY A 47 -19.43 11.39 0.00
N TYR A 48 -19.19 10.42 -0.88
CA TYR A 48 -18.82 10.62 -2.29
C TYR A 48 -19.65 9.72 -3.22
N ARG A 49 -19.61 10.00 -4.53
CA ARG A 49 -20.29 9.18 -5.56
C ARG A 49 -19.34 8.14 -6.12
N LEU A 50 -19.85 6.92 -6.39
CA LEU A 50 -19.14 5.85 -7.09
C LEU A 50 -19.70 5.71 -8.51
N HIS A 51 -18.80 5.69 -9.50
CA HIS A 51 -19.14 5.48 -10.90
C HIS A 51 -18.29 4.37 -11.50
N GLU A 52 -18.87 3.20 -11.66
CA GLU A 52 -18.23 2.07 -12.36
C GLU A 52 -18.35 2.28 -13.86
N LEU A 53 -17.39 2.96 -14.47
CA LEU A 53 -17.36 3.28 -15.89
C LEU A 53 -16.55 2.27 -16.69
N PHE A 54 -15.38 1.84 -16.16
CA PHE A 54 -14.37 1.10 -16.91
C PHE A 54 -14.64 -0.40 -16.97
N TYR A 55 -14.27 -1.02 -18.08
CA TYR A 55 -14.20 -2.48 -18.28
C TYR A 55 -15.49 -3.24 -17.95
N ARG A 56 -16.64 -2.65 -18.26
CA ARG A 56 -17.96 -3.22 -17.97
C ARG A 56 -18.25 -4.54 -18.71
N ARG A 57 -17.54 -4.81 -19.81
CA ARG A 57 -17.68 -6.01 -20.63
C ARG A 57 -16.54 -7.00 -20.42
N ALA A 58 -15.59 -6.70 -19.54
CA ALA A 58 -14.45 -7.57 -19.27
C ALA A 58 -14.91 -8.94 -18.76
N ARG A 59 -14.53 -10.00 -19.49
CA ARG A 59 -14.97 -11.38 -19.25
C ARG A 59 -13.81 -12.22 -18.68
N GLY A 60 -14.20 -13.29 -17.97
CA GLY A 60 -13.28 -14.28 -17.40
C GLY A 60 -12.98 -14.04 -15.92
N PRO A 61 -12.43 -15.07 -15.25
CA PRO A 61 -12.06 -14.99 -13.84
C PRO A 61 -11.03 -13.91 -13.56
N ALA A 62 -11.03 -13.39 -12.33
CA ALA A 62 -10.05 -12.43 -11.86
C ALA A 62 -8.61 -12.94 -12.09
N GLY A 63 -7.75 -12.11 -12.72
CA GLY A 63 -6.37 -12.45 -13.02
C GLY A 63 -6.14 -13.37 -14.22
N SER A 64 -7.19 -13.78 -14.94
CA SER A 64 -7.05 -14.61 -16.15
C SER A 64 -6.54 -13.82 -17.36
N ARG A 65 -5.88 -14.52 -18.30
CA ARG A 65 -5.43 -13.94 -19.57
C ARG A 65 -6.59 -13.42 -20.43
N VAL A 66 -7.75 -14.08 -20.39
CA VAL A 66 -8.96 -13.66 -21.09
C VAL A 66 -9.44 -12.31 -20.56
N ARG A 67 -9.54 -12.16 -19.24
CA ARG A 67 -9.93 -10.90 -18.63
C ARG A 67 -8.93 -9.76 -18.92
N LEU A 68 -7.64 -10.06 -18.92
CA LEU A 68 -6.63 -9.08 -19.32
C LEU A 68 -6.78 -8.63 -20.76
N ALA A 69 -6.96 -9.56 -21.70
CA ALA A 69 -7.15 -9.26 -23.12
C ALA A 69 -8.42 -8.43 -23.35
N THR A 70 -9.55 -8.80 -22.73
CA THR A 70 -10.81 -8.04 -22.86
C THR A 70 -10.69 -6.64 -22.27
N LYS A 71 -10.02 -6.47 -21.11
CA LYS A 71 -9.71 -5.14 -20.55
C LYS A 71 -8.88 -4.29 -21.51
N LEU A 72 -7.86 -4.85 -22.17
CA LEU A 72 -7.04 -4.12 -23.13
C LEU A 72 -7.84 -3.64 -24.35
N LEU A 73 -8.82 -4.44 -24.82
CA LEU A 73 -9.70 -4.04 -25.92
C LEU A 73 -10.65 -2.90 -25.52
N GLU A 74 -11.13 -2.89 -24.28
CA GLU A 74 -12.04 -1.86 -23.76
C GLU A 74 -11.30 -0.58 -23.33
N HIS A 75 -9.98 -0.66 -23.09
CA HIS A 75 -9.21 0.42 -22.49
C HIS A 75 -9.31 1.75 -23.26
N ILE A 76 -9.05 1.72 -24.55
CA ILE A 76 -9.10 2.95 -25.39
C ILE A 76 -10.53 3.52 -25.46
N PRO A 77 -11.57 2.75 -25.82
CA PRO A 77 -12.94 3.25 -25.81
C PRO A 77 -13.38 3.82 -24.47
N ASP A 78 -13.04 3.15 -23.36
CA ASP A 78 -13.43 3.62 -22.03
C ASP A 78 -12.68 4.88 -21.62
N MET A 79 -11.39 5.02 -21.92
CA MET A 79 -10.63 6.23 -21.67
C MET A 79 -11.16 7.41 -22.51
N LEU A 80 -11.54 7.20 -23.78
CA LEU A 80 -12.16 8.21 -24.62
C LEU A 80 -13.53 8.64 -24.07
N ARG A 81 -14.35 7.67 -23.62
CA ARG A 81 -15.63 7.96 -22.94
C ARG A 81 -15.39 8.74 -21.65
N TYR A 82 -14.39 8.35 -20.88
CA TYR A 82 -14.03 9.03 -19.64
C TYR A 82 -13.65 10.50 -19.88
N ARG A 83 -12.94 10.84 -20.95
CA ARG A 83 -12.63 12.24 -21.30
C ARG A 83 -13.88 13.12 -21.38
N SER A 84 -14.99 12.60 -21.89
CA SER A 84 -16.26 13.33 -21.93
C SER A 84 -16.88 13.49 -20.53
N VAL A 85 -16.78 12.46 -19.69
CA VAL A 85 -17.24 12.52 -18.28
C VAL A 85 -16.40 13.50 -17.47
N ALA A 86 -15.10 13.53 -17.71
CA ALA A 86 -14.15 14.40 -17.01
C ALA A 86 -14.38 15.90 -17.25
N THR A 87 -15.12 16.28 -18.29
CA THR A 87 -15.42 17.71 -18.55
C THR A 87 -16.18 18.38 -17.42
N GLY A 88 -16.89 17.61 -16.59
CA GLY A 88 -17.61 18.09 -15.42
C GLY A 88 -16.75 18.30 -14.17
N ALA A 89 -15.50 17.85 -14.16
CA ALA A 89 -14.59 17.98 -13.02
C ALA A 89 -13.76 19.27 -13.10
N ASP A 90 -13.37 19.79 -11.94
CA ASP A 90 -12.38 20.86 -11.84
C ASP A 90 -10.95 20.26 -11.86
N VAL A 91 -10.75 19.08 -11.22
CA VAL A 91 -9.49 18.31 -11.19
C VAL A 91 -9.78 16.83 -11.38
N VAL A 92 -8.87 16.15 -12.08
CA VAL A 92 -8.85 14.70 -12.26
C VAL A 92 -7.61 14.12 -11.58
N HIS A 93 -7.80 13.17 -10.66
CA HIS A 93 -6.71 12.54 -9.93
C HIS A 93 -6.66 11.04 -10.19
N PHE A 94 -5.74 10.62 -11.04
CA PHE A 94 -5.50 9.20 -11.32
C PHE A 94 -4.73 8.53 -10.19
N GLN A 95 -5.21 7.36 -9.77
CA GLN A 95 -4.50 6.48 -8.84
C GLN A 95 -3.61 5.50 -9.60
N TRP A 96 -4.10 4.98 -10.72
CA TRP A 96 -3.36 4.06 -11.57
C TRP A 96 -3.61 4.34 -13.04
N LEU A 97 -2.52 4.32 -13.82
CA LEU A 97 -2.51 4.30 -15.28
C LEU A 97 -1.60 3.16 -15.72
N THR A 98 -2.20 2.07 -16.21
CA THR A 98 -1.51 0.79 -16.39
C THR A 98 -0.96 0.57 -17.79
N VAL A 99 -1.42 1.35 -18.78
CA VAL A 99 -0.97 1.30 -20.19
C VAL A 99 -0.18 2.58 -20.51
N GLN A 100 0.91 2.81 -19.78
CA GLN A 100 1.65 4.08 -19.68
C GLN A 100 2.01 4.71 -21.03
N TRP A 101 2.38 3.88 -22.04
CA TRP A 101 2.76 4.36 -23.37
C TRP A 101 1.57 4.95 -24.15
N LEU A 102 0.34 4.54 -23.82
CA LEU A 102 -0.90 4.99 -24.45
C LEU A 102 -1.63 6.03 -23.59
N ASP A 103 -1.72 5.79 -22.29
CA ASP A 103 -2.52 6.59 -21.34
C ASP A 103 -2.19 8.09 -21.43
N ARG A 104 -0.92 8.44 -21.62
CA ARG A 104 -0.48 9.83 -21.78
C ARG A 104 -1.19 10.60 -22.90
N TYR A 105 -1.71 9.93 -23.93
CA TYR A 105 -2.46 10.55 -25.03
C TYR A 105 -3.97 10.56 -24.80
N LEU A 106 -4.42 9.82 -23.79
CA LEU A 106 -5.82 9.63 -23.44
C LEU A 106 -6.24 10.44 -22.21
N LEU A 107 -5.31 11.23 -21.63
CA LEU A 107 -5.60 12.09 -20.49
C LEU A 107 -6.68 13.13 -20.86
N PRO A 108 -7.57 13.50 -19.93
CA PRO A 108 -8.57 14.55 -20.14
C PRO A 108 -7.92 15.95 -20.22
N SER A 109 -8.64 16.92 -20.78
CA SER A 109 -8.20 18.32 -20.85
C SER A 109 -8.55 19.08 -19.57
N ARG A 110 -8.25 18.50 -18.42
CA ARG A 110 -8.44 19.07 -17.07
C ARG A 110 -7.14 18.97 -16.30
N PRO A 111 -6.89 19.83 -15.30
CA PRO A 111 -5.78 19.63 -14.39
C PRO A 111 -5.73 18.19 -13.90
N THR A 112 -4.61 17.52 -14.15
CA THR A 112 -4.46 16.08 -13.95
C THR A 112 -3.36 15.80 -12.94
N VAL A 113 -3.70 15.06 -11.89
CA VAL A 113 -2.78 14.57 -10.85
C VAL A 113 -2.62 13.07 -10.99
N LEU A 114 -1.44 12.53 -10.72
CA LEU A 114 -1.17 11.10 -10.66
C LEU A 114 -0.48 10.74 -9.34
N THR A 115 -1.06 9.80 -8.58
CA THR A 115 -0.37 9.20 -7.43
C THR A 115 0.60 8.13 -7.91
N ALA A 116 1.86 8.23 -7.52
CA ALA A 116 2.91 7.26 -7.82
C ALA A 116 2.97 6.18 -6.72
N HIS A 117 1.98 5.28 -6.64
CA HIS A 117 1.97 4.17 -5.69
C HIS A 117 3.17 3.23 -5.85
N ASP A 118 3.55 2.94 -7.09
CA ASP A 118 4.82 2.34 -7.47
C ASP A 118 5.56 3.37 -8.34
N LEU A 119 6.77 3.76 -7.96
CA LEU A 119 7.57 4.75 -8.70
C LEU A 119 7.90 4.24 -10.10
N LEU A 120 8.20 2.96 -10.20
CA LEU A 120 8.41 2.21 -11.43
C LEU A 120 7.65 0.88 -11.36
N PRO A 121 7.26 0.31 -12.50
CA PRO A 121 6.70 -1.04 -12.54
C PRO A 121 7.62 -2.05 -11.85
N ARG A 122 7.08 -2.91 -11.00
CA ARG A 122 7.86 -3.86 -10.17
C ARG A 122 8.66 -4.86 -11.01
N GLU A 123 8.15 -5.22 -12.18
CA GLU A 123 8.79 -6.12 -13.16
C GLU A 123 8.75 -5.45 -14.54
N PRO A 124 9.62 -4.44 -14.82
CA PRO A 124 9.50 -3.62 -16.01
C PRO A 124 9.86 -4.42 -17.26
N ARG A 125 9.04 -4.29 -18.29
CA ARG A 125 9.35 -4.73 -19.64
C ARG A 125 10.21 -3.69 -20.35
N LEU A 126 10.85 -4.10 -21.45
CA LEU A 126 11.58 -3.19 -22.32
C LEU A 126 10.72 -1.96 -22.67
N ALA A 127 11.32 -0.79 -22.60
CA ALA A 127 10.68 0.52 -22.81
C ALA A 127 9.63 0.99 -21.79
N GLN A 128 9.19 0.15 -20.84
CA GLN A 128 8.16 0.53 -19.87
C GLN A 128 8.63 1.65 -18.92
N VAL A 129 9.90 1.66 -18.54
CA VAL A 129 10.51 2.75 -17.74
C VAL A 129 10.44 4.09 -18.49
N ARG A 130 10.75 4.08 -19.80
CA ARG A 130 10.64 5.29 -20.64
C ARG A 130 9.19 5.75 -20.79
N ALA A 131 8.25 4.79 -20.91
CA ALA A 131 6.82 5.12 -20.98
C ALA A 131 6.33 5.75 -19.67
N GLN A 132 6.74 5.22 -18.52
CA GLN A 132 6.42 5.77 -17.20
C GLN A 132 6.96 7.19 -17.01
N ARG A 133 8.24 7.43 -17.38
CA ARG A 133 8.81 8.80 -17.35
C ARG A 133 8.00 9.78 -18.19
N ARG A 134 7.60 9.38 -19.41
CA ARG A 134 6.80 10.21 -20.30
C ARG A 134 5.38 10.46 -19.74
N LEU A 135 4.82 9.47 -19.05
CA LEU A 135 3.52 9.62 -18.40
C LEU A 135 3.59 10.64 -17.25
N TYR A 136 4.62 10.57 -16.39
CA TYR A 136 4.85 11.56 -15.34
C TYR A 136 5.02 12.99 -15.92
N GLY A 137 5.68 13.12 -17.07
CA GLY A 137 5.82 14.41 -17.76
C GLY A 137 4.53 14.93 -18.43
N ALA A 138 3.50 14.09 -18.56
CA ALA A 138 2.24 14.43 -19.21
C ALA A 138 1.14 14.88 -18.24
N VAL A 139 1.31 14.68 -16.93
CA VAL A 139 0.38 15.13 -15.89
C VAL A 139 0.85 16.46 -15.27
N ASP A 140 -0.05 17.24 -14.69
CA ASP A 140 0.27 18.54 -14.11
C ASP A 140 0.97 18.41 -12.75
N ALA A 141 0.63 17.36 -11.97
CA ALA A 141 1.31 17.06 -10.73
C ALA A 141 1.41 15.55 -10.46
N VAL A 142 2.44 15.16 -9.71
CA VAL A 142 2.67 13.79 -9.24
C VAL A 142 2.75 13.79 -7.72
N ILE A 143 1.97 12.91 -7.07
CA ILE A 143 2.02 12.68 -5.63
C ILE A 143 2.94 11.49 -5.35
N ALA A 144 3.94 11.69 -4.51
CA ALA A 144 4.74 10.67 -3.86
C ALA A 144 4.31 10.51 -2.40
N HIS A 145 4.47 9.32 -1.82
CA HIS A 145 4.10 9.08 -0.42
C HIS A 145 5.23 9.34 0.58
N SER A 146 6.44 9.65 0.08
CA SER A 146 7.61 9.94 0.91
C SER A 146 8.57 10.91 0.22
N ASP A 147 9.47 11.53 1.00
CA ASP A 147 10.59 12.30 0.46
C ASP A 147 11.56 11.42 -0.33
N TYR A 148 11.69 10.13 0.05
CA TYR A 148 12.41 9.16 -0.76
C TYR A 148 11.79 9.05 -2.17
N GLY A 149 10.48 8.84 -2.24
CA GLY A 149 9.75 8.77 -3.51
C GLY A 149 9.90 10.03 -4.34
N ARG A 150 9.80 11.20 -3.70
CA ARG A 150 10.05 12.48 -4.37
C ARG A 150 11.46 12.57 -4.95
N ARG A 151 12.50 12.19 -4.19
CA ARG A 151 13.89 12.18 -4.68
C ARG A 151 14.04 11.27 -5.89
N GLN A 152 13.47 10.06 -5.83
CA GLN A 152 13.52 9.11 -6.97
C GLN A 152 12.83 9.66 -8.23
N LEU A 153 11.63 10.26 -8.07
CA LEU A 153 10.91 10.89 -9.19
C LEU A 153 11.71 12.00 -9.83
N VAL A 154 12.36 12.86 -9.04
CA VAL A 154 13.12 14.02 -9.52
C VAL A 154 14.47 13.57 -10.09
N LEU A 155 15.28 12.85 -9.31
CA LEU A 155 16.68 12.58 -9.66
C LEU A 155 16.81 11.45 -10.69
N GLU A 156 16.04 10.37 -10.52
CA GLU A 156 16.18 9.18 -11.36
C GLU A 156 15.21 9.17 -12.55
N LEU A 157 14.00 9.72 -12.35
CA LEU A 157 12.97 9.71 -13.39
C LEU A 157 12.84 11.04 -14.13
N GLY A 158 13.53 12.09 -13.69
CA GLY A 158 13.59 13.39 -14.36
C GLY A 158 12.26 14.16 -14.33
N VAL A 159 11.43 13.93 -13.31
CA VAL A 159 10.21 14.70 -13.10
C VAL A 159 10.56 16.07 -12.55
N ASP A 160 9.94 17.12 -13.08
CA ASP A 160 10.13 18.48 -12.59
C ASP A 160 9.80 18.55 -11.08
N PRO A 161 10.74 18.99 -10.23
CA PRO A 161 10.53 19.09 -8.79
C PRO A 161 9.35 19.98 -8.40
N ALA A 162 9.00 20.97 -9.22
CA ALA A 162 7.84 21.85 -9.01
C ALA A 162 6.49 21.10 -9.15
N ARG A 163 6.47 19.98 -9.86
CA ARG A 163 5.29 19.14 -10.06
C ARG A 163 5.16 17.99 -9.06
N VAL A 164 6.18 17.72 -8.23
CA VAL A 164 6.12 16.63 -7.26
C VAL A 164 5.73 17.14 -5.89
N ARG A 165 4.69 16.52 -5.31
CA ARG A 165 4.24 16.78 -3.94
C ARG A 165 4.37 15.54 -3.08
N VAL A 166 4.85 15.70 -1.85
CA VAL A 166 4.87 14.62 -0.87
C VAL A 166 3.57 14.69 -0.06
N ILE A 167 2.76 13.65 -0.20
CA ILE A 167 1.52 13.46 0.55
C ILE A 167 1.54 12.03 1.10
N HIS A 168 1.71 11.89 2.41
CA HIS A 168 1.84 10.58 3.02
C HIS A 168 0.60 9.72 2.83
N HIS A 169 0.81 8.43 2.69
CA HIS A 169 -0.25 7.43 2.62
C HIS A 169 -1.00 7.36 3.95
N GLY A 170 -2.32 7.46 3.93
CA GLY A 170 -3.15 7.36 5.12
C GLY A 170 -3.17 5.95 5.72
N ALA A 171 -3.24 5.86 7.04
CA ALA A 171 -3.39 4.59 7.75
C ALA A 171 -4.76 3.96 7.50
N PHE A 172 -4.83 2.63 7.36
CA PHE A 172 -6.08 1.91 7.05
C PHE A 172 -6.98 1.70 8.28
N GLU A 173 -7.45 2.79 8.86
CA GLU A 173 -8.27 2.78 10.09
C GLU A 173 -9.59 2.01 9.94
N TYR A 174 -10.15 1.87 8.74
CA TYR A 174 -11.38 1.10 8.55
C TYR A 174 -11.23 -0.37 9.00
N LEU A 175 -10.02 -0.92 8.88
CA LEU A 175 -9.72 -2.30 9.32
C LEU A 175 -9.81 -2.46 10.85
N THR A 176 -9.55 -1.41 11.62
CA THR A 176 -9.64 -1.46 13.08
C THR A 176 -11.08 -1.51 13.59
N ARG A 177 -12.04 -1.07 12.75
CA ARG A 177 -13.49 -1.06 13.05
C ARG A 177 -14.19 -2.36 12.67
N ILE A 178 -13.50 -3.28 11.97
CA ILE A 178 -14.04 -4.61 11.68
C ILE A 178 -14.24 -5.34 13.01
N ALA A 179 -15.39 -5.97 13.17
CA ALA A 179 -15.69 -6.78 14.35
C ALA A 179 -14.61 -7.85 14.60
N GLU A 180 -14.46 -8.30 15.82
CA GLU A 180 -13.52 -9.36 16.14
C GLU A 180 -13.82 -10.59 15.28
N GLY A 181 -12.84 -10.98 14.49
CA GLY A 181 -12.85 -12.17 13.66
C GLY A 181 -12.00 -13.27 14.28
N GLU A 182 -12.23 -14.48 13.82
CA GLU A 182 -11.37 -15.61 14.18
C GLU A 182 -10.03 -15.51 13.47
N LEU A 183 -8.98 -16.00 14.13
CA LEU A 183 -7.68 -16.18 13.50
C LEU A 183 -7.78 -17.22 12.38
N PRO A 184 -6.94 -17.11 11.33
CA PRO A 184 -6.80 -18.18 10.34
C PRO A 184 -6.59 -19.53 11.02
N PRO A 185 -7.32 -20.59 10.65
CA PRO A 185 -7.22 -21.90 11.31
C PRO A 185 -5.81 -22.51 11.25
N GLU A 186 -5.00 -22.09 10.26
CA GLU A 186 -3.59 -22.51 10.16
C GLU A 186 -2.72 -22.00 11.31
N LEU A 187 -3.16 -20.97 12.05
CA LEU A 187 -2.49 -20.45 13.23
C LEU A 187 -2.87 -21.19 14.52
N GLY A 188 -3.82 -22.15 14.42
CA GLY A 188 -4.33 -22.91 15.56
C GLY A 188 -5.43 -22.15 16.31
N ALA A 189 -6.22 -22.90 17.09
CA ALA A 189 -7.33 -22.36 17.89
C ALA A 189 -6.85 -21.79 19.23
N ASP A 190 -5.70 -22.25 19.72
CA ASP A 190 -5.17 -21.85 21.02
C ASP A 190 -4.27 -20.62 20.89
N ASP A 191 -4.42 -19.69 21.83
CA ASP A 191 -3.48 -18.59 21.99
C ASP A 191 -2.07 -19.17 22.25
N PRO A 192 -1.03 -18.77 21.49
CA PRO A 192 0.33 -19.24 21.71
C PRO A 192 0.88 -18.95 23.13
N GLY A 193 0.21 -18.09 23.91
CA GLY A 193 0.63 -17.72 25.26
C GLY A 193 1.89 -16.88 25.33
N GLY A 194 2.57 -16.68 24.21
CA GLY A 194 3.77 -15.86 24.05
C GLY A 194 3.62 -14.73 23.05
N PRO A 195 4.65 -13.87 22.88
CA PRO A 195 4.58 -12.77 21.95
C PRO A 195 4.62 -13.22 20.49
N VAL A 196 3.88 -12.53 19.62
CA VAL A 196 3.77 -12.83 18.19
C VAL A 196 4.41 -11.72 17.35
N ALA A 197 5.35 -12.13 16.49
CA ALA A 197 5.84 -11.29 15.39
C ALA A 197 5.06 -11.64 14.11
N LEU A 198 4.51 -10.62 13.42
CA LEU A 198 3.71 -10.79 12.21
C LEU A 198 4.45 -10.30 10.98
N PHE A 199 4.65 -11.19 10.02
CA PHE A 199 5.00 -10.85 8.64
C PHE A 199 3.76 -11.00 7.77
N PHE A 200 3.32 -9.93 7.09
CA PHE A 200 2.05 -9.92 6.38
C PHE A 200 2.17 -9.48 4.91
N GLY A 201 1.22 -9.95 4.08
CA GLY A 201 0.99 -9.52 2.70
C GLY A 201 1.53 -10.47 1.64
N LEU A 202 1.45 -10.09 0.36
CA LEU A 202 1.94 -10.95 -0.74
C LEU A 202 3.40 -11.37 -0.50
N LEU A 203 3.67 -12.68 -0.49
CA LEU A 203 5.01 -13.20 -0.28
C LEU A 203 5.80 -13.07 -1.58
N ARG A 204 6.71 -12.10 -1.63
CA ARG A 204 7.57 -11.78 -2.78
C ARG A 204 9.04 -11.77 -2.37
N PRO A 205 9.99 -12.04 -3.28
CA PRO A 205 11.42 -12.10 -2.95
C PRO A 205 11.93 -10.83 -2.25
N TYR A 206 11.55 -9.65 -2.73
CA TYR A 206 12.03 -8.38 -2.17
C TYR A 206 11.57 -8.11 -0.73
N LYS A 207 10.60 -8.87 -0.22
CA LYS A 207 10.09 -8.69 1.14
C LYS A 207 11.01 -9.30 2.22
N GLY A 208 12.11 -9.94 1.84
CA GLY A 208 13.17 -10.38 2.77
C GLY A 208 12.76 -11.49 3.73
N LEU A 209 11.84 -12.37 3.29
CA LEU A 209 11.37 -13.47 4.13
C LEU A 209 12.50 -14.47 4.49
N ASP A 210 13.46 -14.67 3.60
CA ASP A 210 14.66 -15.46 3.81
C ASP A 210 15.52 -14.87 4.94
N VAL A 211 15.73 -13.56 4.94
CA VAL A 211 16.48 -12.82 5.98
C VAL A 211 15.75 -12.92 7.33
N LEU A 212 14.41 -12.79 7.32
CA LEU A 212 13.60 -12.92 8.53
C LEU A 212 13.71 -14.32 9.14
N LEU A 213 13.60 -15.37 8.33
CA LEU A 213 13.74 -16.75 8.81
C LEU A 213 15.14 -17.05 9.36
N GLU A 214 16.17 -16.45 8.78
CA GLU A 214 17.55 -16.55 9.30
C GLU A 214 17.70 -15.79 10.63
N ALA A 215 17.14 -14.59 10.74
CA ALA A 215 17.11 -13.85 12.00
C ALA A 215 16.37 -14.64 13.09
N TRP A 216 15.21 -15.24 12.75
CA TRP A 216 14.38 -16.01 13.68
C TRP A 216 15.06 -17.27 14.22
N ARG A 217 15.88 -17.97 13.41
CA ARG A 217 16.61 -19.17 13.85
C ARG A 217 17.50 -18.93 15.07
N GLY A 218 18.07 -17.74 15.18
CA GLY A 218 18.95 -17.39 16.30
C GLY A 218 18.24 -16.62 17.41
N LEU A 219 16.92 -16.45 17.32
CA LEU A 219 16.15 -15.77 18.34
C LEU A 219 15.91 -16.73 19.51
N GLY A 220 16.39 -16.39 20.68
CA GLY A 220 16.31 -17.21 21.89
C GLY A 220 15.07 -16.96 22.75
N GLU A 221 13.99 -16.40 22.22
CA GLU A 221 12.79 -16.01 22.97
C GLU A 221 11.83 -17.20 23.16
N PRO A 222 11.74 -17.77 24.39
CA PRO A 222 10.86 -18.89 24.66
C PRO A 222 9.38 -18.53 24.46
N GLY A 223 8.65 -19.38 23.74
CA GLY A 223 7.22 -19.20 23.50
C GLY A 223 6.85 -18.15 22.45
N ALA A 224 7.81 -17.42 21.88
CA ALA A 224 7.53 -16.49 20.80
C ALA A 224 7.16 -17.21 19.50
N GLU A 225 6.21 -16.66 18.75
CA GLU A 225 5.83 -17.15 17.43
C GLU A 225 6.05 -16.13 16.33
N LEU A 226 6.45 -16.62 15.14
CA LEU A 226 6.49 -15.86 13.90
C LEU A 226 5.34 -16.31 13.00
N TRP A 227 4.41 -15.43 12.74
CA TRP A 227 3.31 -15.67 11.82
C TRP A 227 3.62 -15.10 10.44
N ILE A 228 3.60 -15.94 9.41
CA ILE A 228 3.83 -15.57 8.02
C ILE A 228 2.51 -15.72 7.27
N VAL A 229 1.83 -14.60 7.05
CA VAL A 229 0.47 -14.56 6.52
C VAL A 229 0.44 -13.87 5.15
N GLY A 230 0.00 -14.59 4.12
CA GLY A 230 -0.22 -14.01 2.81
C GLY A 230 0.01 -14.93 1.63
N ARG A 231 -0.59 -14.56 0.50
CA ARG A 231 -0.51 -15.37 -0.72
C ARG A 231 0.89 -15.36 -1.34
N PRO A 232 1.44 -16.55 -1.67
CA PRO A 232 2.73 -16.66 -2.36
C PRO A 232 2.70 -16.09 -3.78
N ARG A 233 3.76 -15.37 -4.12
CA ARG A 233 4.15 -14.93 -5.46
C ARG A 233 5.60 -15.32 -5.76
N MET A 234 6.10 -16.33 -5.06
CA MET A 234 7.41 -16.94 -5.17
C MET A 234 7.32 -18.39 -4.74
N ALA A 235 8.32 -19.21 -5.07
CA ALA A 235 8.44 -20.56 -4.57
C ALA A 235 8.73 -20.54 -3.06
N LEU A 236 7.98 -21.32 -2.27
CA LEU A 236 8.15 -21.40 -0.82
C LEU A 236 8.94 -22.64 -0.38
N GLU A 237 9.06 -23.64 -1.23
CA GLU A 237 9.72 -24.92 -0.92
C GLU A 237 11.13 -24.72 -0.35
N PRO A 238 12.01 -23.86 -0.92
CA PRO A 238 13.35 -23.65 -0.38
C PRO A 238 13.35 -23.07 1.03
N LEU A 239 12.34 -22.27 1.38
CA LEU A 239 12.20 -21.65 2.69
C LEU A 239 11.61 -22.60 3.74
N ARG A 240 10.81 -23.59 3.30
CA ARG A 240 10.09 -24.52 4.18
C ARG A 240 10.92 -25.71 4.61
N VAL A 241 12.00 -26.05 3.91
CA VAL A 241 12.84 -27.25 4.19
C VAL A 241 13.47 -27.22 5.59
N ARG A 242 13.73 -26.04 6.14
CA ARG A 242 14.35 -25.87 7.46
C ARG A 242 13.68 -24.75 8.25
N LEU A 243 12.39 -24.93 8.56
CA LEU A 243 11.68 -23.92 9.34
C LEU A 243 12.22 -23.87 10.77
N PRO A 244 12.48 -22.67 11.31
CA PRO A 244 12.74 -22.50 12.73
C PRO A 244 11.53 -22.90 13.58
N ARG A 245 11.75 -23.21 14.86
CA ARG A 245 10.65 -23.43 15.80
C ARG A 245 9.80 -22.17 15.94
N GLY A 246 8.51 -22.34 16.25
CA GLY A 246 7.57 -21.22 16.45
C GLY A 246 7.15 -20.49 15.17
N VAL A 247 7.46 -21.00 13.97
CA VAL A 247 7.01 -20.40 12.71
C VAL A 247 5.71 -21.03 12.24
N ARG A 248 4.68 -20.22 12.03
CA ARG A 248 3.38 -20.63 11.47
C ARG A 248 3.12 -19.94 10.13
N TRP A 249 2.48 -20.65 9.20
CA TRP A 249 2.25 -20.19 7.83
C TRP A 249 0.77 -20.20 7.47
N VAL A 250 0.31 -19.07 6.87
CA VAL A 250 -0.99 -18.94 6.20
C VAL A 250 -0.75 -18.53 4.74
N PRO A 251 -0.44 -19.51 3.84
CA PRO A 251 0.03 -19.21 2.47
C PRO A 251 -1.14 -18.94 1.50
N ARG A 252 -2.10 -18.11 1.88
CA ARG A 252 -3.27 -17.75 1.09
C ARG A 252 -3.65 -16.29 1.28
N PHE A 253 -4.64 -15.82 0.54
CA PHE A 253 -5.34 -14.61 0.93
C PHE A 253 -6.18 -14.88 2.17
N VAL A 254 -6.19 -13.92 3.07
CA VAL A 254 -7.05 -13.89 4.25
C VAL A 254 -8.12 -12.82 4.06
N SER A 255 -9.28 -13.02 4.69
CA SER A 255 -10.34 -12.02 4.75
C SER A 255 -9.90 -10.81 5.57
N ASP A 256 -10.61 -9.68 5.43
CA ASP A 256 -10.34 -8.49 6.25
C ASP A 256 -10.53 -8.77 7.74
N ALA A 257 -11.46 -9.67 8.10
CA ALA A 257 -11.67 -10.10 9.49
C ALA A 257 -10.47 -10.90 10.04
N GLU A 258 -9.97 -11.89 9.28
CA GLU A 258 -8.75 -12.64 9.63
C GLU A 258 -7.52 -11.73 9.68
N LEU A 259 -7.40 -10.76 8.73
CA LEU A 259 -6.35 -9.76 8.75
C LEU A 259 -6.38 -8.96 10.05
N ALA A 260 -7.56 -8.41 10.39
CA ALA A 260 -7.73 -7.62 11.59
C ALA A 260 -7.41 -8.45 12.86
N ALA A 261 -7.83 -9.72 12.92
CA ALA A 261 -7.49 -10.63 14.01
C ALA A 261 -5.98 -10.85 14.13
N CYS A 262 -5.27 -11.11 13.01
CA CYS A 262 -3.81 -11.25 13.01
C CYS A 262 -3.11 -9.99 13.51
N PHE A 263 -3.52 -8.80 13.04
CA PHE A 263 -2.92 -7.54 13.47
C PHE A 263 -3.24 -7.23 14.94
N ARG A 264 -4.44 -7.52 15.44
CA ARG A 264 -4.78 -7.34 16.86
C ARG A 264 -3.90 -8.20 17.75
N ARG A 265 -3.73 -9.47 17.40
CA ARG A 265 -2.95 -10.44 18.20
C ARG A 265 -1.45 -10.19 18.14
N ALA A 266 -0.92 -9.67 17.05
CA ALA A 266 0.51 -9.43 16.91
C ALA A 266 1.01 -8.37 17.90
N GLU A 267 2.16 -8.61 18.54
CA GLU A 267 2.91 -7.63 19.33
C GLU A 267 3.79 -6.76 18.46
N VAL A 268 4.37 -7.32 17.39
CA VAL A 268 5.31 -6.65 16.50
C VAL A 268 5.00 -6.99 15.06
N VAL A 269 5.04 -6.02 14.16
CA VAL A 269 4.95 -6.26 12.71
C VAL A 269 6.32 -6.08 12.08
N VAL A 270 6.71 -7.01 11.19
CA VAL A 270 8.07 -7.03 10.63
C VAL A 270 8.02 -6.85 9.12
N LEU A 271 8.71 -5.84 8.60
CA LEU A 271 8.85 -5.56 7.18
C LEU A 271 10.35 -5.53 6.80
N PRO A 272 11.00 -6.70 6.67
CA PRO A 272 12.44 -6.82 6.45
C PRO A 272 12.77 -6.72 4.95
N TYR A 273 12.21 -5.71 4.27
CA TYR A 273 12.30 -5.60 2.82
C TYR A 273 13.74 -5.39 2.37
N SER A 274 14.11 -6.02 1.28
CA SER A 274 15.34 -5.69 0.58
C SER A 274 15.18 -4.37 -0.17
N SER A 275 16.28 -3.67 -0.39
CA SER A 275 16.32 -2.43 -1.17
C SER A 275 15.59 -2.59 -2.51
N THR A 276 14.73 -1.66 -2.81
CA THR A 276 14.03 -1.57 -4.09
C THR A 276 13.79 -0.12 -4.46
N GLU A 277 14.17 0.25 -5.67
CA GLU A 277 13.98 1.60 -6.22
C GLU A 277 12.55 1.81 -6.76
N ARG A 278 11.66 0.84 -6.57
CA ARG A 278 10.41 0.75 -7.33
C ARG A 278 9.15 1.06 -6.54
N PHE A 279 9.17 0.90 -5.23
CA PHE A 279 8.02 1.24 -4.40
C PHE A 279 8.36 2.41 -3.47
N ASP A 280 7.34 3.17 -3.12
CA ASP A 280 7.48 4.32 -2.24
C ASP A 280 7.04 3.97 -0.80
N PHE A 281 5.85 3.39 -0.66
CA PHE A 281 5.25 3.09 0.64
C PHE A 281 4.61 1.69 0.69
N SER A 282 4.35 1.15 1.89
CA SER A 282 3.76 -0.16 2.08
C SER A 282 2.38 -0.09 2.71
N GLY A 283 1.36 -0.65 2.04
CA GLY A 283 0.04 -0.80 2.64
C GLY A 283 0.02 -1.63 3.93
N VAL A 284 0.96 -2.57 4.07
CA VAL A 284 1.13 -3.33 5.33
C VAL A 284 1.62 -2.42 6.47
N LEU A 285 2.51 -1.46 6.18
CA LEU A 285 2.94 -0.47 7.14
C LEU A 285 1.79 0.48 7.52
N ALA A 286 1.00 0.93 6.52
CA ALA A 286 -0.21 1.71 6.78
C ALA A 286 -1.21 0.97 7.69
N THR A 287 -1.33 -0.35 7.52
CA THR A 287 -2.15 -1.21 8.40
C THR A 287 -1.56 -1.29 9.80
N ALA A 288 -0.24 -1.52 9.92
CA ALA A 288 0.43 -1.59 11.22
C ALA A 288 0.28 -0.29 12.02
N LEU A 289 0.43 0.88 11.37
CA LEU A 289 0.19 2.18 11.99
C LEU A 289 -1.26 2.32 12.48
N ALA A 290 -2.24 1.92 11.67
CA ALA A 290 -3.66 1.98 12.04
C ALA A 290 -3.97 1.15 13.29
N PHE A 291 -3.38 -0.04 13.41
CA PHE A 291 -3.52 -0.90 14.60
C PHE A 291 -2.60 -0.50 15.76
N GLY A 292 -1.83 0.59 15.64
CA GLY A 292 -0.89 1.03 16.66
C GLY A 292 0.16 -0.03 16.98
N LYS A 293 0.67 -0.75 15.97
CA LYS A 293 1.63 -1.84 16.19
C LYS A 293 3.07 -1.34 16.07
N PRO A 294 3.93 -1.68 17.06
CA PRO A 294 5.36 -1.54 16.92
C PRO A 294 5.85 -2.23 15.66
N THR A 295 6.76 -1.61 14.92
CA THR A 295 7.27 -2.21 13.70
C THR A 295 8.80 -2.36 13.71
N VAL A 296 9.31 -3.42 13.07
CA VAL A 296 10.71 -3.54 12.65
C VAL A 296 10.77 -3.38 11.15
N LEU A 297 11.48 -2.38 10.69
CA LEU A 297 11.56 -1.98 9.28
C LEU A 297 13.01 -2.05 8.80
N SER A 298 13.24 -2.57 7.60
CA SER A 298 14.51 -2.32 6.90
C SER A 298 14.61 -0.86 6.47
N ASP A 299 15.82 -0.32 6.47
CA ASP A 299 16.10 1.04 5.96
C ASP A 299 16.05 1.07 4.43
N VAL A 300 14.83 1.09 3.88
CA VAL A 300 14.54 1.11 2.44
C VAL A 300 13.33 1.99 2.14
N GLY A 301 13.35 2.66 0.99
CA GLY A 301 12.24 3.50 0.56
C GLY A 301 11.92 4.61 1.56
N GLY A 302 10.64 4.88 1.79
CA GLY A 302 10.14 5.85 2.77
C GLY A 302 10.05 5.31 4.21
N PHE A 303 10.57 4.11 4.52
CA PHE A 303 10.43 3.51 5.85
C PHE A 303 11.16 4.29 6.95
N GLY A 304 12.30 4.92 6.62
CA GLY A 304 13.03 5.79 7.55
C GLY A 304 12.20 6.97 8.06
N GLU A 305 11.29 7.49 7.23
CA GLU A 305 10.40 8.59 7.61
C GLU A 305 9.36 8.16 8.66
N VAL A 306 8.86 6.93 8.57
CA VAL A 306 8.00 6.35 9.61
C VAL A 306 8.80 6.07 10.88
N ALA A 307 10.02 5.52 10.76
CA ALA A 307 10.87 5.27 11.92
C ALA A 307 11.22 6.57 12.68
N ALA A 308 11.37 7.69 11.97
CA ALA A 308 11.61 9.00 12.57
C ALA A 308 10.46 9.50 13.47
N THR A 309 9.24 8.94 13.32
CA THR A 309 8.12 9.23 14.24
C THR A 309 8.22 8.49 15.58
N GLY A 310 9.17 7.58 15.74
CA GLY A 310 9.29 6.71 16.90
C GLY A 310 8.45 5.43 16.83
N ALA A 311 7.69 5.21 15.76
CA ALA A 311 6.80 4.05 15.60
C ALA A 311 7.52 2.74 15.23
N ALA A 312 8.82 2.80 14.93
CA ALA A 312 9.56 1.66 14.39
C ALA A 312 11.02 1.59 14.88
N ARG A 313 11.54 0.36 14.89
CA ARG A 313 12.99 0.09 14.86
C ARG A 313 13.45 -0.06 13.42
N LEU A 314 14.42 0.74 13.02
CA LEU A 314 15.02 0.68 11.69
C LEU A 314 16.27 -0.18 11.71
N VAL A 315 16.41 -1.10 10.75
CA VAL A 315 17.56 -2.00 10.64
C VAL A 315 18.12 -2.01 9.21
N PRO A 316 19.42 -2.30 9.02
CA PRO A 316 19.98 -2.46 7.69
C PRO A 316 19.25 -3.54 6.90
N PRO A 317 18.98 -3.34 5.59
CA PRO A 317 18.37 -4.36 4.74
C PRO A 317 19.32 -5.54 4.52
N ARG A 318 18.77 -6.74 4.37
CA ARG A 318 19.50 -7.99 4.10
C ARG A 318 20.49 -8.42 5.19
N ASP A 319 20.39 -7.88 6.38
CA ASP A 319 21.22 -8.26 7.51
C ASP A 319 20.38 -8.92 8.60
N PRO A 320 20.52 -10.25 8.82
CA PRO A 320 19.76 -10.96 9.83
C PRO A 320 20.22 -10.65 11.26
N GLY A 321 21.43 -10.14 11.47
CA GLY A 321 21.97 -9.84 12.80
C GLY A 321 21.22 -8.70 13.49
N PRO A 322 21.24 -7.47 12.95
CA PRO A 322 20.47 -6.35 13.47
C PRO A 322 18.95 -6.61 13.51
N LEU A 323 18.41 -7.35 12.53
CA LEU A 323 17.00 -7.73 12.52
C LEU A 323 16.66 -8.61 13.73
N ARG A 324 17.51 -9.61 14.03
CA ARG A 324 17.37 -10.47 15.22
C ARG A 324 17.43 -9.67 16.51
N ALA A 325 18.40 -8.75 16.62
CA ALA A 325 18.57 -7.91 17.81
C ALA A 325 17.32 -7.04 18.07
N ALA A 326 16.78 -6.40 17.04
CA ALA A 326 15.56 -5.61 17.13
C ALA A 326 14.32 -6.45 17.49
N LEU A 327 14.22 -7.66 16.96
CA LEU A 327 13.14 -8.59 17.30
C LEU A 327 13.25 -9.05 18.76
N ALA A 328 14.45 -9.44 19.23
CA ALA A 328 14.68 -9.84 20.62
C ALA A 328 14.32 -8.71 21.58
N GLU A 329 14.80 -7.49 21.30
CA GLU A 329 14.47 -6.29 22.08
C GLU A 329 12.97 -6.08 22.19
N LEU A 330 12.24 -6.08 21.05
CA LEU A 330 10.81 -5.80 21.05
C LEU A 330 9.96 -6.94 21.61
N LEU A 331 10.33 -8.19 21.42
CA LEU A 331 9.58 -9.32 21.97
C LEU A 331 9.79 -9.45 23.49
N GLY A 332 11.00 -9.13 23.96
CA GLY A 332 11.35 -9.20 25.38
C GLY A 332 10.92 -8.00 26.23
N ASP A 333 10.69 -6.81 25.64
CA ASP A 333 10.39 -5.58 26.38
C ASP A 333 8.97 -5.05 26.11
N PRO A 334 7.98 -5.32 26.98
CA PRO A 334 6.61 -4.78 26.87
C PRO A 334 6.55 -3.26 26.99
N GLY A 335 7.45 -2.64 27.77
CA GLY A 335 7.50 -1.20 27.95
C GLY A 335 7.89 -0.49 26.67
N LEU A 336 8.92 -0.99 26.00
CA LEU A 336 9.34 -0.50 24.70
C LEU A 336 8.25 -0.69 23.64
N ARG A 337 7.57 -1.84 23.61
CA ARG A 337 6.43 -2.05 22.71
C ARG A 337 5.33 -1.01 22.93
N SER A 338 5.00 -0.70 24.19
CA SER A 338 4.00 0.30 24.52
C SER A 338 4.39 1.69 24.02
N GLN A 339 5.64 2.07 24.15
CA GLN A 339 6.16 3.35 23.66
C GLN A 339 6.05 3.47 22.13
N LEU A 340 6.49 2.43 21.38
CA LEU A 340 6.40 2.43 19.93
C LEU A 340 4.94 2.37 19.45
N ALA A 341 4.08 1.65 20.16
CA ALA A 341 2.65 1.58 19.86
C ALA A 341 1.95 2.94 20.02
N GLU A 342 2.32 3.70 21.03
CA GLU A 342 1.82 5.08 21.22
C GLU A 342 2.27 5.99 20.08
N ALA A 343 3.54 5.94 19.72
CA ALA A 343 4.08 6.68 18.58
C ALA A 343 3.41 6.28 17.25
N ALA A 344 3.13 4.99 17.05
CA ALA A 344 2.42 4.51 15.86
C ALA A 344 0.99 5.07 15.79
N ARG A 345 0.24 5.08 16.89
CA ARG A 345 -1.09 5.70 16.97
C ARG A 345 -1.04 7.21 16.72
N ALA A 346 -0.06 7.90 17.31
CA ALA A 346 0.14 9.32 17.08
C ALA A 346 0.48 9.63 15.61
N ALA A 347 1.34 8.82 14.98
CA ALA A 347 1.66 8.95 13.57
C ALA A 347 0.42 8.72 12.67
N ALA A 348 -0.38 7.70 12.96
CA ALA A 348 -1.62 7.40 12.24
C ALA A 348 -2.66 8.52 12.36
N ALA A 349 -2.82 9.10 13.54
CA ALA A 349 -3.76 10.22 13.78
C ALA A 349 -3.22 11.56 13.26
N GLY A 350 -1.91 11.69 13.05
CA GLY A 350 -1.22 12.89 12.62
C GLY A 350 -0.84 12.87 11.14
N PRO A 351 0.47 12.79 10.82
CA PRO A 351 0.98 12.93 9.46
C PRO A 351 0.51 11.82 8.51
N TYR A 352 0.20 10.64 9.01
CA TYR A 352 -0.31 9.49 8.25
C TYR A 352 -1.83 9.31 8.37
N SER A 353 -2.58 10.36 8.74
CA SER A 353 -4.05 10.32 8.71
C SER A 353 -4.60 10.65 7.31
N TRP A 354 -5.75 10.08 6.97
CA TRP A 354 -6.45 10.43 5.73
C TRP A 354 -6.87 11.88 5.68
N ASP A 355 -7.19 12.49 6.84
CA ASP A 355 -7.55 13.90 6.90
C ASP A 355 -6.35 14.82 6.60
N ALA A 356 -5.14 14.44 7.03
CA ALA A 356 -3.92 15.15 6.66
C ALA A 356 -3.63 14.98 5.15
N ALA A 357 -3.78 13.77 4.62
CA ALA A 357 -3.64 13.50 3.19
C ALA A 357 -4.64 14.31 2.36
N ALA A 358 -5.92 14.34 2.76
CA ALA A 358 -6.96 15.08 2.05
C ALA A 358 -6.71 16.60 2.06
N ARG A 359 -6.32 17.19 3.19
CA ARG A 359 -5.98 18.63 3.26
C ARG A 359 -4.88 19.00 2.29
N ARG A 360 -3.74 18.28 2.31
CA ARG A 360 -2.61 18.52 1.39
C ARG A 360 -2.99 18.28 -0.08
N THR A 361 -3.82 17.28 -0.33
CA THR A 361 -4.32 16.99 -1.68
C THR A 361 -5.21 18.14 -2.20
N LEU A 362 -6.10 18.68 -1.35
CA LEU A 362 -6.94 19.82 -1.71
C LEU A 362 -6.12 21.12 -1.89
N GLU A 363 -5.05 21.32 -1.12
CA GLU A 363 -4.11 22.43 -1.34
C GLU A 363 -3.49 22.34 -2.74
N LEU A 364 -2.95 21.16 -3.10
CA LEU A 364 -2.43 20.92 -4.45
C LEU A 364 -3.50 21.17 -5.54
N TYR A 365 -4.72 20.70 -5.36
CA TYR A 365 -5.77 20.90 -6.35
C TYR A 365 -6.11 22.40 -6.54
N ARG A 366 -6.14 23.18 -5.45
CA ARG A 366 -6.37 24.63 -5.54
C ARG A 366 -5.24 25.34 -6.29
N GLU A 367 -3.99 24.94 -6.09
CA GLU A 367 -2.83 25.46 -6.83
C GLU A 367 -2.94 25.18 -8.34
N LEU A 368 -3.55 24.06 -8.74
CA LEU A 368 -3.68 23.69 -10.16
C LEU A 368 -4.88 24.34 -10.87
N VAL A 369 -5.89 24.74 -10.11
CA VAL A 369 -7.11 25.36 -10.67
C VAL A 369 -7.02 26.88 -10.70
N GLY A 370 -6.14 27.49 -9.90
CA GLY A 370 -5.89 28.93 -9.80
C GLY A 370 -6.79 29.55 -8.77
#